data_c90f05c6a58f7c2426abfec2139b0bc8
#
_entry.id   c90f05c6a58f7c2426abfec2139b0bc8
#
_cell.length_a   1.000
_cell.length_b   1.000
_cell.length_c   1.000
_cell.angle_alpha   90.00
_cell.angle_beta   90.00
_cell.angle_gamma   90.00
#
_symmetry.space_group_name_H-M   'P 1'
#
loop_
_entity.id
_entity.type
_entity.pdbx_description
1 polymer ?
#
loop_
_entity_poly.entity_id
_entity_poly.type
_entity_poly.pdbx_seq_one_letter_code
_entity_poly.pdbx_strand_id
1 'polypeptide(L)'
;MAEQNRVVLYGMWASPYAKRVQLALKIKGIPFQYVEEDLQNKSPDLLKFNPVYKKVPVLVHNGRPICESALILEYIEEVWNNNGPSLLPQDPYKRSQIRFWADYLQKQVFEGLFLLIKTEGEAQEKAIEDVKEKLKVLEEQGLKNLLAEGSTFVNGDELGYLDIGMLTILGRYKIYEEFFGMKIMEEEEIPIVFSWLNRLIEHPIAKEVTPPKEKVLGFLHFIRQKLLRSQAAA
;
A
#
# COMPACT_ATOMS: atom_id res chain seq x y z
N MET A 1 13.92 16.58 -28.35
CA MET A 1 12.53 16.65 -27.84
C MET A 1 12.09 15.39 -27.04
N ALA A 2 13.02 14.55 -26.57
CA ALA A 2 12.69 13.30 -25.82
C ALA A 2 12.94 13.36 -24.31
N GLU A 3 13.25 14.50 -23.74
CA GLU A 3 13.54 14.64 -22.29
C GLU A 3 12.35 15.12 -21.45
N GLN A 4 11.23 15.51 -22.04
CA GLN A 4 10.16 16.23 -21.35
C GLN A 4 9.11 15.36 -20.62
N ASN A 5 9.32 14.04 -20.48
CA ASN A 5 8.41 13.21 -19.68
C ASN A 5 9.13 11.99 -19.06
N ARG A 6 10.37 12.19 -18.58
CA ARG A 6 11.10 11.11 -17.95
C ARG A 6 10.62 10.92 -16.51
N VAL A 7 10.02 9.75 -16.25
CA VAL A 7 9.54 9.34 -14.95
C VAL A 7 10.37 8.16 -14.44
N VAL A 8 11.00 8.29 -13.29
CA VAL A 8 11.78 7.23 -12.64
C VAL A 8 11.26 7.01 -11.23
N LEU A 9 10.97 5.77 -10.90
CA LEU A 9 10.53 5.36 -9.56
C LEU A 9 11.65 4.54 -8.87
N TYR A 10 12.25 5.12 -7.85
CA TYR A 10 13.14 4.40 -6.94
C TYR A 10 12.29 3.68 -5.89
N GLY A 11 12.40 2.37 -5.82
CA GLY A 11 11.57 1.55 -4.94
C GLY A 11 12.29 0.29 -4.44
N MET A 12 11.60 -0.47 -3.62
CA MET A 12 12.02 -1.80 -3.21
C MET A 12 10.80 -2.73 -3.36
N TRP A 13 11.00 -3.87 -3.97
CA TRP A 13 9.94 -4.78 -4.41
C TRP A 13 8.95 -5.20 -3.30
N ALA A 14 9.39 -5.30 -2.04
CA ALA A 14 8.54 -5.66 -0.90
C ALA A 14 7.89 -4.45 -0.22
N SER A 15 8.33 -3.21 -0.55
CA SER A 15 7.80 -2.00 0.07
C SER A 15 6.35 -1.74 -0.35
N PRO A 16 5.37 -1.72 0.58
CA PRO A 16 4.00 -1.34 0.26
C PRO A 16 3.91 0.10 -0.23
N TYR A 17 4.76 0.98 0.29
CA TYR A 17 4.82 2.38 -0.11
C TYR A 17 5.28 2.57 -1.56
N ALA A 18 6.33 1.84 -2.00
CA ALA A 18 6.77 1.87 -3.39
C ALA A 18 5.72 1.26 -4.31
N LYS A 19 5.05 0.22 -3.84
CA LYS A 19 3.97 -0.45 -4.57
C LYS A 19 2.78 0.48 -4.84
N ARG A 20 2.42 1.36 -3.89
CA ARG A 20 1.37 2.38 -4.10
C ARG A 20 1.66 3.24 -5.31
N VAL A 21 2.88 3.76 -5.41
CA VAL A 21 3.30 4.61 -6.52
C VAL A 21 3.33 3.84 -7.83
N GLN A 22 3.84 2.62 -7.81
CA GLN A 22 3.85 1.74 -8.98
C GLN A 22 2.43 1.48 -9.52
N LEU A 23 1.47 1.20 -8.63
CA LEU A 23 0.07 1.01 -8.99
C LEU A 23 -0.55 2.28 -9.56
N ALA A 24 -0.36 3.43 -8.90
CA ALA A 24 -0.89 4.71 -9.36
C ALA A 24 -0.40 5.06 -10.77
N LEU A 25 0.90 4.90 -11.04
CA LEU A 25 1.47 5.13 -12.37
C LEU A 25 0.88 4.18 -13.43
N LYS A 26 0.71 2.90 -13.10
CA LYS A 26 0.10 1.91 -13.98
C LYS A 26 -1.38 2.22 -14.28
N ILE A 27 -2.17 2.56 -13.26
CA ILE A 27 -3.59 2.95 -13.39
C ILE A 27 -3.73 4.16 -14.31
N LYS A 28 -2.85 5.15 -14.15
CA LYS A 28 -2.80 6.34 -14.98
C LYS A 28 -2.20 6.09 -16.38
N GLY A 29 -1.68 4.90 -16.67
CA GLY A 29 -1.02 4.60 -17.94
C GLY A 29 0.27 5.39 -18.19
N ILE A 30 0.96 5.82 -17.12
CA ILE A 30 2.18 6.60 -17.20
C ILE A 30 3.39 5.67 -17.32
N PRO A 31 4.16 5.73 -18.42
CA PRO A 31 5.40 4.98 -18.56
C PRO A 31 6.44 5.46 -17.54
N PHE A 32 7.13 4.54 -16.89
CA PHE A 32 8.19 4.87 -15.93
C PHE A 32 9.30 3.84 -15.96
N GLN A 33 10.51 4.27 -15.59
CA GLN A 33 11.62 3.40 -15.28
C GLN A 33 11.56 3.05 -13.80
N TYR A 34 11.60 1.76 -13.47
CA TYR A 34 11.71 1.32 -12.07
C TYR A 34 13.17 1.05 -11.74
N VAL A 35 13.64 1.61 -10.63
CA VAL A 35 14.97 1.37 -10.07
C VAL A 35 14.82 0.67 -8.75
N GLU A 36 15.28 -0.58 -8.68
CA GLU A 36 15.27 -1.38 -7.44
C GLU A 36 16.39 -0.90 -6.53
N GLU A 37 16.05 -0.61 -5.25
CA GLU A 37 16.97 -0.17 -4.21
C GLU A 37 17.28 -1.29 -3.21
N ASP A 38 18.54 -1.49 -2.92
CA ASP A 38 18.97 -2.25 -1.75
C ASP A 38 18.98 -1.33 -0.52
N LEU A 39 17.98 -1.50 0.36
CA LEU A 39 17.86 -0.66 1.56
C LEU A 39 18.97 -0.91 2.61
N GLN A 40 19.77 -1.96 2.46
CA GLN A 40 20.95 -2.18 3.29
C GLN A 40 22.18 -1.45 2.74
N ASN A 41 22.23 -1.25 1.41
CA ASN A 41 23.30 -0.53 0.72
C ASN A 41 22.67 0.48 -0.27
N LYS A 42 22.09 1.55 0.27
CA LYS A 42 21.33 2.56 -0.48
C LYS A 42 22.20 3.25 -1.53
N SER A 43 21.64 3.42 -2.74
CA SER A 43 22.34 4.07 -3.83
C SER A 43 22.66 5.55 -3.55
N PRO A 44 23.72 6.11 -4.14
CA PRO A 44 23.99 7.54 -4.08
C PRO A 44 22.83 8.40 -4.58
N ASP A 45 22.11 7.93 -5.60
CA ASP A 45 20.96 8.62 -6.16
C ASP A 45 19.80 8.68 -5.17
N LEU A 46 19.46 7.57 -4.48
CA LEU A 46 18.44 7.59 -3.43
C LEU A 46 18.81 8.59 -2.32
N LEU A 47 20.06 8.59 -1.88
CA LEU A 47 20.54 9.51 -0.84
C LEU A 47 20.50 10.97 -1.29
N LYS A 48 20.78 11.23 -2.57
CA LYS A 48 20.72 12.56 -3.19
C LYS A 48 19.27 13.05 -3.33
N PHE A 49 18.36 12.18 -3.80
CA PHE A 49 16.98 12.56 -4.08
C PHE A 49 16.10 12.60 -2.83
N ASN A 50 16.43 11.85 -1.78
CA ASN A 50 15.74 11.89 -0.49
C ASN A 50 16.75 12.04 0.67
N PRO A 51 17.43 13.18 0.81
CA PRO A 51 18.44 13.39 1.85
C PRO A 51 17.85 13.44 3.25
N VAL A 52 16.56 13.76 3.40
CA VAL A 52 15.88 13.91 4.68
C VAL A 52 15.59 12.56 5.31
N TYR A 53 14.84 11.70 4.63
CA TYR A 53 14.42 10.41 5.18
C TYR A 53 15.24 9.23 4.67
N LYS A 54 15.88 9.36 3.50
CA LYS A 54 16.69 8.30 2.87
C LYS A 54 15.87 7.00 2.71
N LYS A 55 14.59 7.14 2.34
CA LYS A 55 13.61 6.06 2.20
C LYS A 55 13.06 5.99 0.78
N VAL A 56 12.54 4.81 0.41
CA VAL A 56 11.73 4.61 -0.79
C VAL A 56 10.23 4.70 -0.41
N PRO A 57 9.34 5.07 -1.36
CA PRO A 57 9.63 5.45 -2.75
C PRO A 57 10.18 6.87 -2.90
N VAL A 58 10.88 7.09 -4.01
CA VAL A 58 11.15 8.41 -4.56
C VAL A 58 10.72 8.39 -6.02
N LEU A 59 9.82 9.30 -6.40
CA LEU A 59 9.46 9.54 -7.80
C LEU A 59 10.32 10.69 -8.31
N VAL A 60 11.06 10.47 -9.40
CA VAL A 60 11.80 11.54 -10.08
C VAL A 60 11.12 11.84 -11.40
N HIS A 61 10.51 13.02 -11.50
CA HIS A 61 9.86 13.50 -12.71
C HIS A 61 10.65 14.66 -13.32
N ASN A 62 11.19 14.46 -14.51
CA ASN A 62 12.05 15.44 -15.21
C ASN A 62 13.19 15.97 -14.31
N GLY A 63 13.87 15.07 -13.60
CA GLY A 63 14.97 15.40 -12.70
C GLY A 63 14.57 15.97 -11.32
N ARG A 64 13.27 16.18 -11.06
CA ARG A 64 12.76 16.71 -9.79
C ARG A 64 12.25 15.56 -8.90
N PRO A 65 12.81 15.37 -7.69
CA PRO A 65 12.38 14.31 -6.81
C PRO A 65 11.12 14.70 -6.02
N ILE A 66 10.20 13.75 -5.88
CA ILE A 66 9.03 13.80 -5.02
C ILE A 66 9.11 12.61 -4.07
N CYS A 67 9.01 12.87 -2.76
CA CYS A 67 9.09 11.87 -1.70
C CYS A 67 7.74 11.74 -1.01
N GLU A 68 7.59 10.71 -0.16
CA GLU A 68 6.38 10.33 0.56
C GLU A 68 5.28 9.77 -0.36
N SER A 69 4.95 8.49 -0.20
CA SER A 69 4.06 7.78 -1.14
C SER A 69 2.69 8.43 -1.27
N ALA A 70 2.12 8.95 -0.18
CA ALA A 70 0.83 9.65 -0.20
C ALA A 70 0.91 10.94 -1.03
N LEU A 71 1.95 11.75 -0.82
CA LEU A 71 2.19 12.97 -1.59
C LEU A 71 2.50 12.68 -3.06
N ILE A 72 3.21 11.57 -3.33
CA ILE A 72 3.46 11.14 -4.71
C ILE A 72 2.17 10.78 -5.43
N LEU A 73 1.21 10.11 -4.77
CA LEU A 73 -0.09 9.80 -5.36
C LEU A 73 -0.89 11.07 -5.69
N GLU A 74 -0.88 12.07 -4.81
CA GLU A 74 -1.49 13.38 -5.06
C GLU A 74 -0.82 14.07 -6.25
N TYR A 75 0.51 14.09 -6.28
CA TYR A 75 1.28 14.65 -7.39
C TYR A 75 0.94 13.98 -8.74
N ILE A 76 0.83 12.65 -8.76
CA ILE A 76 0.44 11.88 -9.95
C ILE A 76 -0.97 12.30 -10.40
N GLU A 77 -1.92 12.41 -9.46
CA GLU A 77 -3.28 12.83 -9.78
C GLU A 77 -3.35 14.25 -10.36
N GLU A 78 -2.58 15.19 -9.81
CA GLU A 78 -2.57 16.59 -10.25
C GLU A 78 -1.88 16.77 -11.61
N VAL A 79 -0.73 16.12 -11.81
CA VAL A 79 0.08 16.30 -13.04
C VAL A 79 -0.52 15.57 -14.23
N TRP A 80 -1.08 14.39 -14.01
CA TRP A 80 -1.66 13.54 -15.05
C TRP A 80 -3.17 13.36 -14.89
N ASN A 81 -3.86 14.44 -14.55
CA ASN A 81 -5.31 14.44 -14.30
C ASN A 81 -6.15 13.98 -15.51
N ASN A 82 -5.65 14.17 -16.73
CA ASN A 82 -6.29 13.75 -17.97
C ASN A 82 -5.86 12.35 -18.46
N ASN A 83 -4.98 11.66 -17.71
CA ASN A 83 -4.50 10.33 -18.07
C ASN A 83 -5.20 9.27 -17.21
N GLY A 84 -5.81 8.29 -17.85
CA GLY A 84 -6.49 7.19 -17.14
C GLY A 84 -7.61 7.67 -16.20
N PRO A 85 -8.10 6.81 -15.31
CA PRO A 85 -9.11 7.16 -14.33
C PRO A 85 -8.56 8.10 -13.24
N SER A 86 -9.44 8.95 -12.69
CA SER A 86 -9.13 9.79 -11.55
C SER A 86 -8.89 8.94 -10.31
N LEU A 87 -7.79 9.16 -9.58
CA LEU A 87 -7.51 8.43 -8.33
C LEU A 87 -8.35 8.97 -7.16
N LEU A 88 -8.79 10.21 -7.24
CA LEU A 88 -9.59 10.89 -6.21
C LEU A 88 -10.84 11.51 -6.82
N PRO A 89 -11.99 11.47 -6.12
CA PRO A 89 -13.22 12.05 -6.61
C PRO A 89 -13.11 13.58 -6.74
N GLN A 90 -13.93 14.17 -7.63
CA GLN A 90 -13.98 15.63 -7.82
C GLN A 90 -14.60 16.35 -6.63
N ASP A 91 -15.58 15.73 -5.97
CA ASP A 91 -16.24 16.28 -4.79
C ASP A 91 -15.26 16.44 -3.62
N PRO A 92 -15.07 17.67 -3.07
CA PRO A 92 -14.08 17.89 -2.02
C PRO A 92 -14.37 17.13 -0.72
N TYR A 93 -15.64 16.92 -0.39
CA TYR A 93 -16.01 16.19 0.82
C TYR A 93 -15.68 14.69 0.66
N LYS A 94 -16.09 14.07 -0.43
CA LYS A 94 -15.74 12.68 -0.74
C LYS A 94 -14.21 12.49 -0.79
N ARG A 95 -13.49 13.43 -1.40
CA ARG A 95 -12.02 13.44 -1.42
C ARG A 95 -11.43 13.47 -0.01
N SER A 96 -11.98 14.26 0.89
CA SER A 96 -11.54 14.29 2.29
C SER A 96 -11.77 12.97 3.01
N GLN A 97 -12.92 12.33 2.76
CA GLN A 97 -13.24 11.02 3.35
C GLN A 97 -12.29 9.93 2.85
N ILE A 98 -11.97 9.91 1.54
CA ILE A 98 -11.00 8.97 0.97
C ILE A 98 -9.62 9.12 1.62
N ARG A 99 -9.15 10.36 1.81
CA ARG A 99 -7.87 10.63 2.49
C ARG A 99 -7.88 10.23 3.96
N PHE A 100 -8.97 10.51 4.66
CA PHE A 100 -9.14 10.10 6.05
C PHE A 100 -9.03 8.58 6.22
N TRP A 101 -9.75 7.82 5.42
CA TRP A 101 -9.72 6.36 5.51
C TRP A 101 -8.40 5.75 5.00
N ALA A 102 -7.73 6.39 4.05
CA ALA A 102 -6.39 5.98 3.64
C ALA A 102 -5.34 6.21 4.74
N ASP A 103 -5.44 7.33 5.48
CA ASP A 103 -4.62 7.60 6.67
C ASP A 103 -4.93 6.62 7.80
N TYR A 104 -6.22 6.32 8.02
CA TYR A 104 -6.66 5.30 8.97
C TYR A 104 -6.06 3.92 8.64
N LEU A 105 -6.17 3.46 7.40
CA LEU A 105 -5.56 2.21 6.93
C LEU A 105 -4.05 2.20 7.22
N GLN A 106 -3.36 3.31 6.97
CA GLN A 106 -1.93 3.40 7.21
C GLN A 106 -1.58 3.36 8.70
N LYS A 107 -2.23 4.18 9.51
CA LYS A 107 -1.87 4.37 10.93
C LYS A 107 -2.43 3.29 11.86
N GLN A 108 -3.57 2.70 11.49
CA GLN A 108 -4.23 1.74 12.36
C GLN A 108 -4.04 0.30 11.88
N VAL A 109 -4.32 0.03 10.61
CA VAL A 109 -4.26 -1.35 10.10
C VAL A 109 -2.84 -1.78 9.77
N PHE A 110 -2.10 -0.97 9.00
CA PHE A 110 -0.73 -1.31 8.60
C PHE A 110 0.23 -1.39 9.79
N GLU A 111 0.17 -0.43 10.71
CA GLU A 111 1.01 -0.46 11.92
C GLU A 111 0.67 -1.66 12.82
N GLY A 112 -0.62 -2.04 12.90
CA GLY A 112 -1.04 -3.26 13.58
C GLY A 112 -0.46 -4.52 12.94
N LEU A 113 -0.55 -4.64 11.61
CA LEU A 113 0.08 -5.76 10.86
C LEU A 113 1.61 -5.78 11.03
N PHE A 114 2.24 -4.61 11.08
CA PHE A 114 3.67 -4.53 11.32
C PHE A 114 4.05 -4.95 12.75
N LEU A 115 3.15 -4.73 13.71
CA LEU A 115 3.32 -5.23 15.08
C LEU A 115 3.30 -6.76 15.14
N LEU A 116 2.46 -7.43 14.33
CA LEU A 116 2.46 -8.91 14.23
C LEU A 116 3.84 -9.47 13.85
N ILE A 117 4.58 -8.76 12.98
CA ILE A 117 5.92 -9.21 12.58
C ILE A 117 6.94 -9.07 13.72
N LYS A 118 6.70 -8.15 14.64
CA LYS A 118 7.62 -7.81 15.75
C LYS A 118 7.33 -8.56 17.05
N THR A 119 6.18 -9.23 17.17
CA THR A 119 5.72 -9.83 18.43
C THR A 119 5.56 -11.34 18.31
N GLU A 120 5.47 -12.02 19.49
CA GLU A 120 5.25 -13.44 19.65
C GLU A 120 4.31 -13.70 20.84
N GLY A 121 3.68 -14.88 20.87
CA GLY A 121 2.79 -15.29 21.96
C GLY A 121 1.61 -14.34 22.18
N GLU A 122 1.25 -14.08 23.43
CA GLU A 122 0.09 -13.24 23.82
C GLU A 122 0.11 -11.84 23.20
N ALA A 123 1.29 -11.23 23.04
CA ALA A 123 1.41 -9.91 22.40
C ALA A 123 1.05 -9.95 20.91
N GLN A 124 1.33 -11.07 20.24
CA GLN A 124 0.95 -11.28 18.84
C GLN A 124 -0.54 -11.57 18.70
N GLU A 125 -1.11 -12.38 19.60
CA GLU A 125 -2.56 -12.64 19.65
C GLU A 125 -3.35 -11.34 19.88
N LYS A 126 -2.89 -10.52 20.80
CA LYS A 126 -3.50 -9.21 21.03
C LYS A 126 -3.38 -8.29 19.81
N ALA A 127 -2.24 -8.29 19.13
CA ALA A 127 -2.05 -7.45 17.94
C ALA A 127 -2.98 -7.87 16.78
N ILE A 128 -3.28 -9.15 16.62
CA ILE A 128 -4.22 -9.61 15.59
C ILE A 128 -5.65 -9.22 15.92
N GLU A 129 -6.07 -9.36 17.18
CA GLU A 129 -7.41 -8.91 17.61
C GLU A 129 -7.56 -7.38 17.42
N ASP A 130 -6.55 -6.60 17.75
CA ASP A 130 -6.53 -5.16 17.48
C ASP A 130 -6.69 -4.84 15.96
N VAL A 131 -6.07 -5.62 15.08
CA VAL A 131 -6.23 -5.45 13.62
C VAL A 131 -7.66 -5.79 13.19
N LYS A 132 -8.24 -6.88 13.69
CA LYS A 132 -9.62 -7.28 13.40
C LYS A 132 -10.62 -6.18 13.80
N GLU A 133 -10.49 -5.64 15.02
CA GLU A 133 -11.32 -4.53 15.48
C GLU A 133 -11.22 -3.29 14.57
N LYS A 134 -10.01 -2.96 14.13
CA LYS A 134 -9.80 -1.84 13.20
C LYS A 134 -10.42 -2.09 11.83
N LEU A 135 -10.43 -3.33 11.35
CA LEU A 135 -11.12 -3.69 10.11
C LEU A 135 -12.64 -3.63 10.25
N LYS A 136 -13.21 -3.98 11.42
CA LYS A 136 -14.63 -3.78 11.73
C LYS A 136 -15.01 -2.30 11.71
N VAL A 137 -14.18 -1.44 12.29
CA VAL A 137 -14.40 0.02 12.21
C VAL A 137 -14.38 0.52 10.76
N LEU A 138 -13.44 0.05 9.92
CA LEU A 138 -13.41 0.37 8.50
C LEU A 138 -14.68 -0.09 7.78
N GLU A 139 -15.16 -1.30 8.07
CA GLU A 139 -16.39 -1.86 7.53
C GLU A 139 -17.59 -0.97 7.84
N GLU A 140 -17.80 -0.71 9.14
CA GLU A 140 -19.04 -0.11 9.65
C GLU A 140 -19.09 1.41 9.41
N GLN A 141 -17.99 2.11 9.64
CA GLN A 141 -17.94 3.56 9.61
C GLN A 141 -17.40 4.12 8.29
N GLY A 142 -16.62 3.30 7.55
CA GLY A 142 -15.98 3.69 6.30
C GLY A 142 -16.73 3.17 5.09
N LEU A 143 -16.61 1.88 4.81
CA LEU A 143 -17.01 1.30 3.53
C LEU A 143 -18.50 1.31 3.30
N LYS A 144 -19.35 1.14 4.32
CA LYS A 144 -20.80 1.26 4.20
C LYS A 144 -21.25 2.61 3.63
N ASN A 145 -20.44 3.67 3.83
CA ASN A 145 -20.71 5.01 3.36
C ASN A 145 -19.97 5.37 2.06
N LEU A 146 -18.86 4.70 1.78
CA LEU A 146 -18.01 5.02 0.63
C LEU A 146 -18.29 4.17 -0.59
N LEU A 147 -18.63 2.88 -0.42
CA LEU A 147 -19.02 1.99 -1.51
C LEU A 147 -20.44 2.35 -1.92
N ALA A 148 -20.58 2.93 -3.11
CA ALA A 148 -21.90 3.15 -3.70
C ALA A 148 -22.54 1.79 -4.05
N GLU A 149 -23.86 1.71 -3.96
CA GLU A 149 -24.59 0.52 -4.34
C GLU A 149 -24.27 0.12 -5.79
N GLY A 150 -23.87 -1.12 -5.99
CA GLY A 150 -23.48 -1.66 -7.31
C GLY A 150 -22.06 -1.33 -7.76
N SER A 151 -21.30 -0.52 -7.03
CA SER A 151 -19.91 -0.22 -7.37
C SER A 151 -18.98 -1.38 -7.09
N THR A 152 -18.00 -1.60 -7.98
CA THR A 152 -16.98 -2.64 -7.82
C THR A 152 -15.93 -2.24 -6.79
N PHE A 153 -15.52 -0.96 -6.81
CA PHE A 153 -14.49 -0.37 -5.95
C PHE A 153 -15.00 0.91 -5.29
N VAL A 154 -14.22 1.45 -4.37
CA VAL A 154 -14.55 2.72 -3.71
C VAL A 154 -14.59 3.89 -4.69
N ASN A 155 -13.85 3.80 -5.79
CA ASN A 155 -13.83 4.78 -6.87
C ASN A 155 -14.75 4.41 -8.06
N GLY A 156 -15.84 3.65 -7.81
CA GLY A 156 -16.74 3.16 -8.84
C GLY A 156 -16.25 1.87 -9.47
N ASP A 157 -16.08 1.86 -10.80
CA ASP A 157 -15.57 0.68 -11.53
C ASP A 157 -14.06 0.71 -11.76
N GLU A 158 -13.40 1.77 -11.31
CA GLU A 158 -11.96 1.97 -11.48
C GLU A 158 -11.24 2.03 -10.13
N LEU A 159 -9.98 1.59 -10.11
CA LEU A 159 -9.15 1.66 -8.90
C LEU A 159 -8.82 3.11 -8.56
N GLY A 160 -9.05 3.49 -7.29
CA GLY A 160 -8.73 4.81 -6.77
C GLY A 160 -7.71 4.78 -5.63
N TYR A 161 -7.55 5.92 -5.00
CA TYR A 161 -6.56 6.17 -3.95
C TYR A 161 -6.70 5.21 -2.75
N LEU A 162 -7.92 4.99 -2.26
CA LEU A 162 -8.18 4.10 -1.12
C LEU A 162 -8.01 2.63 -1.52
N ASP A 163 -8.43 2.26 -2.73
CA ASP A 163 -8.26 0.92 -3.29
C ASP A 163 -6.77 0.54 -3.38
N ILE A 164 -5.93 1.45 -3.84
CA ILE A 164 -4.47 1.29 -3.85
C ILE A 164 -3.93 1.11 -2.43
N GLY A 165 -4.40 1.90 -1.47
CA GLY A 165 -4.04 1.79 -0.06
C GLY A 165 -4.33 0.41 0.50
N MET A 166 -5.57 -0.05 0.35
CA MET A 166 -6.03 -1.36 0.81
C MET A 166 -5.24 -2.51 0.19
N LEU A 167 -5.11 -2.50 -1.15
CA LEU A 167 -4.40 -3.53 -1.89
C LEU A 167 -2.93 -3.67 -1.46
N THR A 168 -2.26 -2.56 -1.20
CA THR A 168 -0.83 -2.59 -0.81
C THR A 168 -0.61 -3.04 0.63
N ILE A 169 -1.58 -2.86 1.50
CA ILE A 169 -1.52 -3.25 2.92
C ILE A 169 -1.98 -4.70 3.09
N LEU A 170 -3.16 -5.04 2.59
CA LEU A 170 -3.80 -6.33 2.83
C LEU A 170 -3.88 -7.25 1.61
N GLY A 171 -3.45 -6.82 0.43
CA GLY A 171 -3.54 -7.65 -0.79
C GLY A 171 -2.79 -8.99 -0.72
N ARG A 172 -1.99 -9.19 0.33
CA ARG A 172 -1.27 -10.44 0.61
C ARG A 172 -1.70 -11.10 1.92
N TYR A 173 -2.88 -10.77 2.44
CA TYR A 173 -3.33 -11.25 3.74
C TYR A 173 -3.28 -12.77 3.90
N LYS A 174 -3.61 -13.55 2.86
CA LYS A 174 -3.53 -15.02 2.89
C LYS A 174 -2.11 -15.54 3.14
N ILE A 175 -1.09 -14.81 2.64
CA ILE A 175 0.32 -15.14 2.89
C ILE A 175 0.67 -14.80 4.34
N TYR A 176 0.15 -13.71 4.88
CA TYR A 176 0.34 -13.35 6.28
C TYR A 176 -0.35 -14.35 7.21
N GLU A 177 -1.60 -14.76 6.92
CA GLU A 177 -2.31 -15.79 7.68
C GLU A 177 -1.54 -17.13 7.71
N GLU A 178 -1.02 -17.55 6.57
CA GLU A 178 -0.19 -18.76 6.49
C GLU A 178 1.11 -18.61 7.29
N PHE A 179 1.77 -17.45 7.18
CA PHE A 179 3.03 -17.17 7.87
C PHE A 179 2.88 -17.14 9.40
N PHE A 180 1.79 -16.55 9.88
CA PHE A 180 1.53 -16.43 11.33
C PHE A 180 0.76 -17.62 11.90
N GLY A 181 0.11 -18.44 11.06
CA GLY A 181 -0.81 -19.49 11.52
C GLY A 181 -2.10 -18.96 12.15
N MET A 182 -2.49 -17.73 11.84
CA MET A 182 -3.62 -17.02 12.43
C MET A 182 -4.50 -16.38 11.35
N LYS A 183 -5.81 -16.29 11.59
CA LYS A 183 -6.74 -15.58 10.73
C LYS A 183 -6.70 -14.08 10.99
N ILE A 184 -6.51 -13.28 9.93
CA ILE A 184 -6.55 -11.81 9.98
C ILE A 184 -7.95 -11.31 9.66
N MET A 185 -8.64 -12.00 8.75
CA MET A 185 -9.98 -11.61 8.28
C MET A 185 -10.87 -12.82 8.15
N GLU A 186 -12.14 -12.65 8.54
CA GLU A 186 -13.20 -13.63 8.37
C GLU A 186 -14.38 -12.97 7.65
N GLU A 187 -14.88 -13.63 6.60
CA GLU A 187 -15.94 -13.08 5.75
C GLU A 187 -17.22 -12.78 6.55
N GLU A 188 -17.52 -13.62 7.53
CA GLU A 188 -18.70 -13.49 8.38
C GLU A 188 -18.67 -12.24 9.26
N GLU A 189 -17.48 -11.78 9.64
CA GLU A 189 -17.29 -10.61 10.52
C GLU A 189 -17.24 -9.29 9.74
N ILE A 190 -16.65 -9.29 8.54
CA ILE A 190 -16.40 -8.09 7.74
C ILE A 190 -16.67 -8.34 6.24
N PRO A 191 -17.91 -8.70 5.84
CA PRO A 191 -18.24 -9.14 4.49
C PRO A 191 -17.94 -8.09 3.40
N ILE A 192 -18.11 -6.80 3.69
CA ILE A 192 -17.88 -5.73 2.70
C ILE A 192 -16.36 -5.56 2.47
N VAL A 193 -15.57 -5.47 3.54
CA VAL A 193 -14.10 -5.39 3.46
C VAL A 193 -13.54 -6.62 2.75
N PHE A 194 -14.00 -7.81 3.13
CA PHE A 194 -13.56 -9.07 2.57
C PHE A 194 -13.86 -9.17 1.06
N SER A 195 -15.09 -8.88 0.66
CA SER A 195 -15.51 -8.87 -0.74
C SER A 195 -14.77 -7.82 -1.56
N TRP A 196 -14.63 -6.59 -1.05
CA TRP A 196 -13.88 -5.52 -1.69
C TRP A 196 -12.42 -5.91 -1.92
N LEU A 197 -11.72 -6.39 -0.88
CA LEU A 197 -10.32 -6.78 -0.99
C LEU A 197 -10.11 -7.93 -1.99
N ASN A 198 -10.99 -8.94 -2.00
CA ASN A 198 -10.88 -10.03 -2.96
C ASN A 198 -11.04 -9.54 -4.41
N ARG A 199 -11.96 -8.60 -4.69
CA ARG A 199 -12.06 -7.95 -6.00
C ARG A 199 -10.79 -7.18 -6.38
N LEU A 200 -10.20 -6.46 -5.42
CA LEU A 200 -8.92 -5.76 -5.62
C LEU A 200 -7.77 -6.71 -5.99
N ILE A 201 -7.66 -7.83 -5.29
CA ILE A 201 -6.61 -8.85 -5.54
C ILE A 201 -6.76 -9.46 -6.94
N GLU A 202 -7.99 -9.68 -7.40
CA GLU A 202 -8.26 -10.26 -8.71
C GLU A 202 -8.05 -9.29 -9.88
N HIS A 203 -7.93 -7.99 -9.61
CA HIS A 203 -7.73 -6.99 -10.65
C HIS A 203 -6.43 -7.24 -11.44
N PRO A 204 -6.42 -7.15 -12.79
CA PRO A 204 -5.24 -7.43 -13.63
C PRO A 204 -3.99 -6.65 -13.20
N ILE A 205 -4.12 -5.34 -12.97
CA ILE A 205 -3.00 -4.49 -12.54
C ILE A 205 -2.41 -4.95 -11.19
N ALA A 206 -3.25 -5.44 -10.27
CA ALA A 206 -2.79 -5.97 -8.99
C ALA A 206 -1.93 -7.23 -9.19
N LYS A 207 -2.37 -8.14 -10.06
CA LYS A 207 -1.65 -9.38 -10.37
C LYS A 207 -0.27 -9.11 -10.99
N GLU A 208 -0.15 -8.12 -11.87
CA GLU A 208 1.12 -7.74 -12.49
C GLU A 208 2.18 -7.28 -11.49
N VAL A 209 1.77 -6.64 -10.39
CA VAL A 209 2.69 -6.06 -9.40
C VAL A 209 2.88 -6.94 -8.17
N THR A 210 2.15 -8.06 -8.09
CA THR A 210 2.24 -8.99 -6.95
C THR A 210 3.41 -9.93 -7.12
N PRO A 211 4.39 -9.96 -6.21
CA PRO A 211 5.51 -10.87 -6.27
C PRO A 211 5.07 -12.31 -5.93
N PRO A 212 5.84 -13.32 -6.37
CA PRO A 212 5.59 -14.72 -6.04
C PRO A 212 5.51 -14.96 -4.53
N LYS A 213 4.63 -15.86 -4.10
CA LYS A 213 4.38 -16.21 -2.69
C LYS A 213 5.66 -16.56 -1.94
N GLU A 214 6.50 -17.41 -2.51
CA GLU A 214 7.73 -17.91 -1.92
C GLU A 214 8.72 -16.76 -1.63
N LYS A 215 8.76 -15.76 -2.54
CA LYS A 215 9.58 -14.55 -2.36
C LYS A 215 9.09 -13.71 -1.19
N VAL A 216 7.76 -13.60 -1.02
CA VAL A 216 7.15 -12.86 0.09
C VAL A 216 7.40 -13.57 1.42
N LEU A 217 7.19 -14.90 1.48
CA LEU A 217 7.45 -15.69 2.68
C LEU A 217 8.92 -15.62 3.12
N GLY A 218 9.85 -15.77 2.17
CA GLY A 218 11.28 -15.62 2.47
C GLY A 218 11.64 -14.25 3.05
N PHE A 219 11.03 -13.19 2.52
CA PHE A 219 11.23 -11.84 3.02
C PHE A 219 10.60 -11.65 4.42
N LEU A 220 9.43 -12.19 4.69
CA LEU A 220 8.79 -12.14 6.01
C LEU A 220 9.65 -12.83 7.07
N HIS A 221 10.19 -14.02 6.77
CA HIS A 221 11.12 -14.71 7.65
C HIS A 221 12.37 -13.86 7.94
N PHE A 222 12.98 -13.30 6.90
CA PHE A 222 14.16 -12.45 7.04
C PHE A 222 13.89 -11.22 7.93
N ILE A 223 12.81 -10.48 7.65
CA ILE A 223 12.47 -9.27 8.40
C ILE A 223 12.11 -9.61 9.85
N ARG A 224 11.31 -10.65 10.08
CA ARG A 224 10.95 -11.09 11.44
C ARG A 224 12.19 -11.43 12.27
N GLN A 225 13.09 -12.24 11.74
CA GLN A 225 14.34 -12.57 12.45
C GLN A 225 15.17 -11.34 12.78
N LYS A 226 15.29 -10.39 11.84
CA LYS A 226 16.02 -9.15 12.05
C LYS A 226 15.41 -8.31 13.16
N LEU A 227 14.07 -8.16 13.18
CA LEU A 227 13.33 -7.36 14.16
C LEU A 227 13.38 -7.97 15.56
N LEU A 228 13.18 -9.28 15.69
CA LEU A 228 13.24 -9.97 16.98
C LEU A 228 14.66 -9.92 17.59
N ARG A 229 15.71 -10.12 16.78
CA ARG A 229 17.11 -9.97 17.25
C ARG A 229 17.41 -8.54 17.73
N SER A 230 16.89 -7.51 17.05
CA SER A 230 17.11 -6.14 17.47
C SER A 230 16.42 -5.78 18.79
N GLN A 231 15.29 -6.41 19.10
CA GLN A 231 14.60 -6.26 20.40
C GLN A 231 15.29 -7.00 21.54
N ALA A 232 15.87 -8.17 21.26
CA ALA A 232 16.60 -8.94 22.27
C ALA A 232 17.96 -8.30 22.63
N ALA A 233 18.46 -7.37 21.80
CA ALA A 233 19.74 -6.67 22.02
C ALA A 233 19.59 -5.25 22.61
N ALA A 234 18.34 -4.79 22.84
CA ALA A 234 18.01 -3.48 23.39
C ALA A 234 17.53 -3.60 24.84
#